data_56c6ecc86484babe1437029bb82b848d
#
_entry.id   56c6ecc86484babe1437029bb82b848d
#
_cell.length_a   1.000
_cell.length_b   1.000
_cell.length_c   1.000
_cell.angle_alpha   90.00
_cell.angle_beta   90.00
_cell.angle_gamma   90.00
#
_symmetry.space_group_name_H-M   'P 1'
#
loop_
_entity.id
_entity.type
_entity.pdbx_description
1 polymer ?
#
loop_
_entity_poly.entity_id
_entity_poly.type
_entity_poly.pdbx_seq_one_letter_code
_entity_poly.pdbx_strand_id
1 'polypeptide(L)'
;DFNILVWSKNIGSSRISAIHQVDLFFGPEGNFNRIAQIEETGGSYPYWEWEVENDENWNPTSTLKMTLHYNAPLPSGRYFVKIVLPNGLTTEYYISL
;
A
#
# COMPACT_ATOMS: atom_id res chain seq x y z
N ASP A 1 -10.84 9.61 10.23
CA ASP A 1 -10.45 9.52 8.82
C ASP A 1 -11.10 8.30 8.16
N PHE A 2 -10.88 8.13 6.87
CA PHE A 2 -11.44 7.04 6.09
C PHE A 2 -10.30 6.17 5.56
N ASN A 3 -10.34 4.90 5.90
CA ASN A 3 -9.21 4.00 5.67
C ASN A 3 -9.51 2.94 4.62
N ILE A 4 -8.50 2.66 3.79
CA ILE A 4 -8.48 1.50 2.90
C ILE A 4 -7.34 0.60 3.38
N LEU A 5 -7.64 -0.68 3.57
CA LEU A 5 -6.67 -1.66 4.03
C LEU A 5 -6.21 -2.55 2.86
N VAL A 6 -4.91 -2.68 2.72
CA VAL A 6 -4.31 -3.53 1.69
C VAL A 6 -3.28 -4.44 2.35
N TRP A 7 -3.36 -5.74 2.07
CA TRP A 7 -2.41 -6.72 2.59
C TRP A 7 -1.58 -7.31 1.45
N SER A 8 -0.28 -7.44 1.67
CA SER A 8 0.62 -8.03 0.69
C SER A 8 1.53 -9.05 1.39
N LYS A 9 1.40 -10.33 0.99
CA LYS A 9 2.20 -11.40 1.57
C LYS A 9 3.50 -11.56 0.79
N ASN A 10 4.61 -11.70 1.50
CA ASN A 10 5.88 -12.02 0.87
C ASN A 10 5.93 -13.52 0.55
N ILE A 11 5.75 -13.87 -0.71
CA ILE A 11 5.79 -15.25 -1.18
C ILE A 11 7.15 -15.63 -1.75
N GLY A 12 8.12 -14.73 -1.70
CA GLY A 12 9.49 -14.99 -2.14
C GLY A 12 10.30 -15.77 -1.10
N SER A 13 11.56 -15.98 -1.41
CA SER A 13 12.49 -16.72 -0.55
C SER A 13 13.39 -15.82 0.28
N SER A 14 13.30 -14.50 0.11
CA SER A 14 14.14 -13.52 0.80
C SER A 14 13.30 -12.48 1.51
N ARG A 15 13.86 -11.94 2.60
CA ARG A 15 13.25 -10.82 3.30
C ARG A 15 13.21 -9.60 2.38
N ILE A 16 12.09 -8.89 2.39
CA ILE A 16 11.97 -7.61 1.72
C ILE A 16 12.34 -6.52 2.71
N SER A 17 13.45 -5.84 2.48
CA SER A 17 13.90 -4.73 3.30
C SER A 17 13.54 -3.41 2.63
N ALA A 18 13.86 -2.29 3.28
CA ALA A 18 13.61 -0.95 2.72
C ALA A 18 12.13 -0.73 2.37
N ILE A 19 11.22 -1.11 3.27
CA ILE A 19 9.77 -0.94 3.06
C ILE A 19 9.42 0.52 2.79
N HIS A 20 10.19 1.47 3.31
CA HIS A 20 10.03 2.89 3.02
C HIS A 20 10.25 3.25 1.55
N GLN A 21 10.82 2.34 0.75
CA GLN A 21 11.00 2.52 -0.69
C GLN A 21 9.92 1.82 -1.52
N VAL A 22 8.93 1.21 -0.88
CA VAL A 22 7.76 0.65 -1.57
C VAL A 22 6.92 1.81 -2.09
N ASP A 23 6.53 1.75 -3.36
CA ASP A 23 5.60 2.72 -3.93
C ASP A 23 4.20 2.10 -4.01
N LEU A 24 3.21 2.86 -3.60
CA LEU A 24 1.82 2.46 -3.64
C LEU A 24 1.05 3.45 -4.51
N PHE A 25 0.40 2.93 -5.56
CA PHE A 25 -0.48 3.71 -6.42
C PHE A 25 -1.91 3.27 -6.17
N PHE A 26 -2.81 4.22 -6.05
CA PHE A 26 -4.21 3.93 -5.76
C PHE A 26 -5.10 5.04 -6.32
N GLY A 27 -6.28 4.66 -6.78
CA GLY A 27 -7.27 5.60 -7.25
C GLY A 27 -8.29 4.92 -8.16
N PRO A 28 -9.28 5.69 -8.63
CA PRO A 28 -10.26 5.17 -9.58
C PRO A 28 -9.58 4.59 -10.81
N GLU A 29 -10.19 3.56 -11.38
CA GLU A 29 -9.70 2.98 -12.63
C GLU A 29 -9.54 4.08 -13.69
N GLY A 30 -8.34 4.15 -14.29
CA GLY A 30 -8.04 5.18 -15.28
C GLY A 30 -7.62 6.54 -14.71
N ASN A 31 -7.64 6.71 -13.39
CA ASN A 31 -7.26 7.98 -12.76
C ASN A 31 -6.68 7.74 -11.36
N PHE A 32 -5.60 6.98 -11.30
CA PHE A 32 -4.93 6.67 -10.03
C PHE A 32 -3.63 7.45 -9.91
N ASN A 33 -3.18 7.65 -8.67
CA ASN A 33 -1.97 8.39 -8.35
C ASN A 33 -1.12 7.64 -7.33
N ARG A 34 0.17 7.99 -7.28
CA ARG A 34 1.04 7.53 -6.20
C ARG A 34 0.58 8.15 -4.89
N ILE A 35 0.46 7.34 -3.87
CA ILE A 35 0.13 7.80 -2.52
C ILE A 35 1.41 7.83 -1.70
N ALA A 36 1.71 8.98 -1.10
CA ALA A 36 2.93 9.14 -0.30
C ALA A 36 2.80 8.43 1.04
N GLN A 37 3.92 7.94 1.56
CA GLN A 37 3.97 7.41 2.92
C GLN A 37 3.87 8.54 3.93
N ILE A 38 3.41 8.21 5.14
CA ILE A 38 3.25 9.18 6.22
C ILE A 38 4.55 9.95 6.50
N GLU A 39 5.69 9.29 6.34
CA GLU A 39 7.01 9.89 6.56
C GLU A 39 7.31 11.02 5.57
N GLU A 40 6.77 10.94 4.36
CA GLU A 40 6.95 11.96 3.33
C GLU A 40 6.04 13.16 3.54
N THR A 41 4.85 12.94 4.10
CA THR A 41 3.81 13.97 4.17
C THR A 41 3.64 14.57 5.56
N GLY A 42 4.19 13.91 6.59
CA GLY A 42 3.94 14.32 7.96
C GLY A 42 2.49 14.12 8.40
N GLY A 43 1.73 13.31 7.68
CA GLY A 43 0.32 13.03 7.99
C GLY A 43 -0.67 13.84 7.17
N SER A 44 -0.22 14.56 6.13
CA SER A 44 -1.14 15.24 5.20
C SER A 44 -1.83 14.22 4.29
N TYR A 45 -3.15 14.31 4.18
CA TYR A 45 -3.96 13.39 3.37
C TYR A 45 -3.79 13.65 1.87
N PRO A 46 -3.88 12.58 1.03
CA PRO A 46 -3.87 11.19 1.41
C PRO A 46 -2.45 10.70 1.70
N TYR A 47 -2.34 9.72 2.58
CA TYR A 47 -1.06 9.08 2.87
C TYR A 47 -1.31 7.63 3.24
N TRP A 48 -0.24 6.81 3.26
CA TRP A 48 -0.34 5.43 3.73
C TRP A 48 0.76 5.14 4.74
N GLU A 49 0.49 4.19 5.61
CA GLU A 49 1.46 3.68 6.56
C GLU A 49 1.39 2.16 6.57
N TRP A 50 2.40 1.53 7.13
CA TRP A 50 2.53 0.09 7.05
C TRP A 50 2.87 -0.53 8.39
N GLU A 51 2.55 -1.85 8.49
CA GLU A 51 2.87 -2.67 9.63
C GLU A 51 3.03 -4.10 9.14
N VAL A 52 4.07 -4.80 9.60
CA VAL A 52 4.21 -6.22 9.31
C VAL A 52 3.46 -7.01 10.36
N GLU A 53 2.51 -7.83 9.96
CA GLU A 53 1.67 -8.58 10.88
C GLU A 53 2.44 -9.75 11.49
N ASN A 54 2.43 -9.82 12.84
CA ASN A 54 3.03 -10.92 13.62
C ASN A 54 4.52 -11.15 13.34
N ASP A 55 5.24 -10.09 12.91
CA ASP A 55 6.67 -10.18 12.64
C ASP A 55 7.28 -8.79 12.75
N GLU A 56 8.58 -8.71 12.94
CA GLU A 56 9.32 -7.45 12.97
C GLU A 56 9.80 -7.03 11.59
N ASN A 57 9.94 -7.98 10.68
CA ASN A 57 10.45 -7.76 9.34
C ASN A 57 9.53 -8.44 8.33
N TRP A 58 9.53 -7.92 7.11
CA TRP A 58 8.75 -8.53 6.05
C TRP A 58 9.48 -9.73 5.46
N ASN A 59 9.50 -10.79 6.26
CA ASN A 59 10.15 -12.05 5.93
C ASN A 59 9.31 -12.87 4.95
N PRO A 60 9.90 -13.89 4.31
CA PRO A 60 9.10 -14.84 3.54
C PRO A 60 7.92 -15.36 4.39
N THR A 61 6.76 -15.42 3.79
CA THR A 61 5.46 -15.78 4.38
C THR A 61 4.81 -14.73 5.28
N SER A 62 5.52 -13.67 5.67
CA SER A 62 4.94 -12.57 6.45
C SER A 62 4.11 -11.66 5.57
N THR A 63 3.10 -11.04 6.17
CA THR A 63 2.17 -10.15 5.48
C THR A 63 2.40 -8.71 5.91
N LEU A 64 2.55 -7.82 4.92
CA LEU A 64 2.58 -6.39 5.13
C LEU A 64 1.16 -5.85 5.04
N LYS A 65 0.73 -5.14 6.07
CA LYS A 65 -0.54 -4.43 6.07
C LYS A 65 -0.27 -2.96 5.76
N MET A 66 -0.91 -2.47 4.72
CA MET A 66 -0.83 -1.06 4.30
C MET A 66 -2.18 -0.40 4.57
N THR A 67 -2.15 0.71 5.29
CA THR A 67 -3.36 1.47 5.58
C THR A 67 -3.29 2.81 4.86
N LEU A 68 -4.22 3.04 3.93
CA LEU A 68 -4.34 4.30 3.22
C LEU A 68 -5.34 5.17 3.96
N HIS A 69 -4.96 6.41 4.23
CA HIS A 69 -5.79 7.37 4.98
C HIS A 69 -6.27 8.49 4.07
N TYR A 70 -7.55 8.74 4.11
CA TYR A 70 -8.21 9.82 3.37
C TYR A 70 -9.00 10.70 4.34
N ASN A 71 -9.17 11.96 3.99
CA ASN A 71 -9.92 12.91 4.82
C ASN A 71 -11.42 12.98 4.46
N ALA A 72 -11.85 12.20 3.48
CA ALA A 72 -13.24 12.15 3.03
C ALA A 72 -13.56 10.76 2.50
N PRO A 73 -14.83 10.33 2.50
CA PRO A 73 -15.21 9.05 1.91
C PRO A 73 -14.89 9.02 0.43
N LEU A 74 -14.48 7.84 -0.06
CA LEU A 74 -14.22 7.64 -1.48
C LEU A 74 -15.53 7.29 -2.20
N PRO A 75 -15.74 7.81 -3.42
CA PRO A 75 -16.91 7.44 -4.22
C PRO A 75 -16.95 5.95 -4.51
N SER A 76 -18.15 5.41 -4.68
CA SER A 76 -18.32 4.03 -5.13
C SER A 76 -17.74 3.85 -6.52
N GLY A 77 -17.19 2.68 -6.80
CA GLY A 77 -16.67 2.37 -8.12
C GLY A 77 -15.54 1.38 -8.07
N ARG A 78 -14.90 1.20 -9.21
CA ARG A 78 -13.77 0.28 -9.35
C ARG A 78 -12.47 1.07 -9.20
N TYR A 79 -11.60 0.57 -8.31
CA TYR A 79 -10.34 1.20 -8.01
C TYR A 79 -9.18 0.30 -8.39
N PHE A 80 -8.08 0.92 -8.79
CA PHE A 80 -6.85 0.24 -9.16
C PHE A 80 -5.84 0.37 -8.03
N VAL A 81 -5.14 -0.74 -7.73
CA VAL A 81 -4.07 -0.80 -6.73
C VAL A 81 -2.82 -1.34 -7.42
N LYS A 82 -1.71 -0.61 -7.27
CA LYS A 82 -0.42 -1.06 -7.78
C LYS A 82 0.64 -0.88 -6.70
N ILE A 83 1.38 -1.94 -6.42
CA ILE A 83 2.44 -1.94 -5.43
C ILE A 83 3.75 -2.23 -6.16
N VAL A 84 4.73 -1.33 -6.01
CA VAL A 84 6.06 -1.49 -6.60
C VAL A 84 7.05 -1.74 -5.47
N LEU A 85 7.68 -2.90 -5.47
CA LEU A 85 8.64 -3.30 -4.47
C LEU A 85 10.03 -2.71 -4.76
N PRO A 86 10.88 -2.58 -3.74
CA PRO A 86 12.24 -2.03 -3.93
C PRO A 86 13.08 -2.78 -4.96
N ASN A 87 12.80 -4.07 -5.18
CA ASN A 87 13.50 -4.89 -6.17
C ASN A 87 12.93 -4.75 -7.58
N GLY A 88 11.94 -3.87 -7.79
CA GLY A 88 11.32 -3.64 -9.10
C GLY A 88 10.13 -4.52 -9.42
N LEU A 89 9.83 -5.53 -8.62
CA LEU A 89 8.65 -6.35 -8.82
C LEU A 89 7.39 -5.55 -8.53
N THR A 90 6.33 -5.79 -9.30
CA THR A 90 5.06 -5.08 -9.14
C THR A 90 3.91 -6.06 -8.94
N THR A 91 2.90 -5.60 -8.21
CA THR A 91 1.63 -6.30 -8.05
C THR A 91 0.52 -5.32 -8.39
N GLU A 92 -0.43 -5.76 -9.21
CA GLU A 92 -1.57 -4.92 -9.62
C GLU A 92 -2.86 -5.70 -9.44
N TYR A 93 -3.90 -5.02 -8.97
CA TYR A 93 -5.24 -5.62 -8.89
C TYR A 93 -6.28 -4.53 -8.76
N TYR A 94 -7.55 -4.92 -8.92
CA TYR A 94 -8.68 -4.01 -8.81
C TYR A 94 -9.53 -4.36 -7.60
N ILE A 95 -10.12 -3.34 -7.00
CA ILE A 95 -11.09 -3.50 -5.91
C ILE A 95 -12.31 -2.68 -6.22
N SER A 96 -13.44 -3.07 -5.66
CA SER A 96 -14.70 -2.33 -5.79
C SER A 96 -15.08 -1.72 -4.45
N LEU A 97 -15.41 -0.46 -4.46
CA LEU A 97 -15.87 0.25 -3.27
C LEU A 97 -17.35 0.61 -3.38
#